data_c322ce354c9a1dfd301db1eaf15c78e1
#
_entry.id   c322ce354c9a1dfd301db1eaf15c78e1
#
_cell.length_a   1.000
_cell.length_b   1.000
_cell.length_c   1.000
_cell.angle_alpha   90.00
_cell.angle_beta   90.00
_cell.angle_gamma   90.00
#
_symmetry.space_group_name_H-M   'P 1'
#
loop_
_entity.id
_entity.type
_entity.pdbx_description
1 polymer ?
#
loop_
_entity_poly.entity_id
_entity_poly.type
_entity_poly.pdbx_seq_one_letter_code
_entity_poly.pdbx_strand_id
1 'polypeptide(L)'
;MTDNDVPGLQRRLVEFAAARDWQPYHTPKNLAAALSVEASELLEIFQWLTPEQAERVMEDPGTAHRVADEVADVLAYLLQFCAVLGVDPLAALAAKIDRNEVRFPVRRRGGVDGEGDPADHRHSSE
;
A
#
# COMPACT_ATOMS: atom_id res chain seq x y z
N MET A 1 -12.37 0.54 23.91
CA MET A 1 -11.48 1.40 23.14
C MET A 1 -10.92 0.61 21.97
N THR A 2 -11.17 1.06 20.76
CA THR A 2 -10.65 0.39 19.55
C THR A 2 -9.28 0.96 19.24
N ASP A 3 -8.28 0.09 19.24
CA ASP A 3 -6.93 0.48 18.85
C ASP A 3 -6.85 0.48 17.32
N ASN A 4 -6.98 1.66 16.73
CA ASN A 4 -6.86 1.85 15.28
C ASN A 4 -5.43 2.18 14.86
N ASP A 5 -4.45 1.67 15.60
CA ASP A 5 -3.06 1.67 15.20
C ASP A 5 -2.72 0.37 14.46
N VAL A 6 -1.51 0.28 13.93
CA VAL A 6 -1.10 -0.89 13.15
C VAL A 6 -1.20 -2.18 13.97
N PRO A 7 -0.63 -2.27 15.19
CA PRO A 7 -0.75 -3.51 15.96
C PRO A 7 -2.19 -3.87 16.30
N GLY A 8 -3.02 -2.88 16.62
CA GLY A 8 -4.43 -3.10 16.96
C GLY A 8 -5.22 -3.63 15.78
N LEU A 9 -5.02 -3.05 14.60
CA LEU A 9 -5.69 -3.50 13.39
C LEU A 9 -5.19 -4.89 12.97
N GLN A 10 -3.90 -5.17 13.11
CA GLN A 10 -3.36 -6.50 12.84
C GLN A 10 -4.00 -7.55 13.75
N ARG A 11 -4.15 -7.25 15.05
CA ARG A 11 -4.83 -8.17 15.98
C ARG A 11 -6.27 -8.44 15.54
N ARG A 12 -7.00 -7.39 15.15
CA ARG A 12 -8.39 -7.55 14.68
C ARG A 12 -8.46 -8.42 13.44
N LEU A 13 -7.53 -8.26 12.50
CA LEU A 13 -7.49 -9.07 11.29
C LEU A 13 -7.17 -10.54 11.59
N VAL A 14 -6.23 -10.78 12.50
CA VAL A 14 -5.88 -12.14 12.92
C VAL A 14 -7.07 -12.81 13.63
N GLU A 15 -7.72 -12.09 14.53
CA GLU A 15 -8.89 -12.60 15.24
C GLU A 15 -10.06 -12.89 14.29
N PHE A 16 -10.28 -12.02 13.33
CA PHE A 16 -11.30 -12.18 12.30
C PHE A 16 -11.07 -13.47 11.50
N ALA A 17 -9.84 -13.69 11.06
CA ALA A 17 -9.47 -14.88 10.30
C ALA A 17 -9.56 -16.15 11.17
N ALA A 18 -9.10 -16.06 12.41
CA ALA A 18 -9.15 -17.19 13.34
C ALA A 18 -10.60 -17.64 13.61
N ALA A 19 -11.51 -16.69 13.81
CA ALA A 19 -12.91 -16.97 14.04
C ALA A 19 -13.57 -17.70 12.86
N ARG A 20 -12.99 -17.63 11.67
CA ARG A 20 -13.51 -18.25 10.45
C ARG A 20 -12.67 -19.43 9.97
N ASP A 21 -11.68 -19.82 10.74
CA ASP A 21 -10.74 -20.89 10.40
C ASP A 21 -10.00 -20.64 9.07
N TRP A 22 -9.68 -19.39 8.80
CA TRP A 22 -8.96 -19.01 7.58
C TRP A 22 -7.45 -19.04 7.72
N GLN A 23 -6.93 -19.18 8.93
CA GLN A 23 -5.50 -19.14 9.20
C GLN A 23 -4.66 -20.08 8.33
N PRO A 24 -5.08 -21.33 8.05
CA PRO A 24 -4.30 -22.22 7.20
C PRO A 24 -4.11 -21.69 5.77
N TYR A 25 -5.01 -20.81 5.34
CA TYR A 25 -4.94 -20.24 3.99
C TYR A 25 -4.13 -18.93 3.94
N HIS A 26 -3.82 -18.35 5.08
CA HIS A 26 -3.10 -17.08 5.19
C HIS A 26 -1.58 -17.30 5.25
N THR A 27 -1.06 -18.05 4.30
CA THR A 27 0.38 -18.21 4.12
C THR A 27 0.96 -16.95 3.47
N PRO A 28 2.26 -16.67 3.63
CA PRO A 28 2.88 -15.50 3.00
C PRO A 28 2.65 -15.44 1.49
N LYS A 29 2.77 -16.57 0.80
CA LYS A 29 2.55 -16.61 -0.64
C LYS A 29 1.11 -16.26 -1.00
N ASN A 30 0.14 -16.82 -0.28
CA ASN A 30 -1.27 -16.54 -0.54
C ASN A 30 -1.64 -15.09 -0.22
N LEU A 31 -1.09 -14.54 0.87
CA LEU A 31 -1.33 -13.15 1.24
C LEU A 31 -0.72 -12.19 0.20
N ALA A 32 0.48 -12.49 -0.29
CA ALA A 32 1.09 -11.70 -1.35
C ALA A 32 0.25 -11.74 -2.63
N ALA A 33 -0.26 -12.93 -3.00
CA ALA A 33 -1.13 -13.06 -4.16
C ALA A 33 -2.43 -12.28 -3.99
N ALA A 34 -3.05 -12.37 -2.81
CA ALA A 34 -4.29 -11.63 -2.51
C ALA A 34 -4.06 -10.12 -2.57
N LEU A 35 -2.93 -9.65 -2.02
CA LEU A 35 -2.53 -8.25 -2.10
C LEU A 35 -2.43 -7.79 -3.56
N SER A 36 -1.81 -8.59 -4.41
CA SER A 36 -1.67 -8.31 -5.84
C SER A 36 -3.03 -8.16 -6.52
N VAL A 37 -3.97 -9.05 -6.21
CA VAL A 37 -5.32 -9.00 -6.75
C VAL A 37 -6.03 -7.71 -6.34
N GLU A 38 -5.96 -7.35 -5.05
CA GLU A 38 -6.61 -6.13 -4.55
C GLU A 38 -5.96 -4.87 -5.14
N ALA A 39 -4.65 -4.86 -5.32
CA ALA A 39 -3.96 -3.77 -6.00
C ALA A 39 -4.44 -3.63 -7.45
N SER A 40 -4.69 -4.75 -8.12
CA SER A 40 -5.25 -4.75 -9.48
C SER A 40 -6.68 -4.20 -9.51
N GLU A 41 -7.49 -4.53 -8.50
CA GLU A 41 -8.85 -3.99 -8.38
C GLU A 41 -8.86 -2.48 -8.15
N LEU A 42 -7.89 -1.99 -7.38
CA LEU A 42 -7.69 -0.55 -7.23
C LEU A 42 -7.35 0.09 -8.58
N LEU A 43 -6.45 -0.51 -9.34
CA LEU A 43 -6.08 -0.03 -10.68
C LEU A 43 -7.29 -0.01 -11.62
N GLU A 44 -8.18 -1.01 -11.54
CA GLU A 44 -9.36 -1.08 -12.40
C GLU A 44 -10.26 0.15 -12.30
N ILE A 45 -10.31 0.78 -11.12
CA ILE A 45 -11.08 2.01 -10.94
C ILE A 45 -10.57 3.13 -11.83
N PHE A 46 -9.27 3.17 -12.09
CA PHE A 46 -8.59 4.28 -12.77
C PHE A 46 -8.18 3.99 -14.20
N GLN A 47 -8.15 2.73 -14.61
CA GLN A 47 -7.48 2.32 -15.85
C GLN A 47 -7.98 3.00 -17.12
N TRP A 48 -9.25 3.39 -17.13
CA TRP A 48 -9.86 4.04 -18.31
C TRP A 48 -10.10 5.53 -18.12
N LEU A 49 -9.63 6.09 -17.01
CA LEU A 49 -9.83 7.50 -16.71
C LEU A 49 -8.68 8.34 -17.26
N THR A 50 -8.98 9.56 -17.67
CA THR A 50 -7.95 10.56 -17.92
C THR A 50 -7.36 11.02 -16.59
N PRO A 51 -6.16 11.64 -16.59
CA PRO A 51 -5.61 12.20 -15.35
C PRO A 51 -6.56 13.17 -14.65
N GLU A 52 -7.26 13.99 -15.41
CA GLU A 52 -8.23 14.96 -14.86
C GLU A 52 -9.42 14.27 -14.20
N GLN A 53 -9.95 13.23 -14.84
CA GLN A 53 -11.03 12.42 -14.26
C GLN A 53 -10.57 11.69 -13.01
N ALA A 54 -9.36 11.15 -13.02
CA ALA A 54 -8.81 10.42 -11.88
C ALA A 54 -8.68 11.30 -10.64
N GLU A 55 -8.28 12.57 -10.81
CA GLU A 55 -8.16 13.51 -9.70
C GLU A 55 -9.51 13.81 -9.04
N ARG A 56 -10.60 13.55 -9.72
CA ARG A 56 -11.95 13.92 -9.27
C ARG A 56 -12.78 12.72 -8.83
N VAL A 57 -12.20 11.53 -8.71
CA VAL A 57 -12.99 10.33 -8.39
C VAL A 57 -13.70 10.42 -7.04
N MET A 58 -13.14 11.19 -6.10
CA MET A 58 -13.74 11.34 -4.78
C MET A 58 -14.98 12.25 -4.77
N GLU A 59 -15.25 12.96 -5.87
CA GLU A 59 -16.47 13.76 -6.01
C GLU A 59 -17.71 12.89 -6.25
N ASP A 60 -17.54 11.68 -6.77
CA ASP A 60 -18.64 10.74 -6.96
C ASP A 60 -18.71 9.80 -5.77
N PRO A 61 -19.80 9.81 -4.98
CA PRO A 61 -19.88 9.00 -3.76
C PRO A 61 -19.68 7.49 -3.99
N GLY A 62 -20.21 6.97 -5.08
CA GLY A 62 -20.04 5.53 -5.38
C GLY A 62 -18.60 5.17 -5.67
N THR A 63 -17.91 5.97 -6.48
CA THR A 63 -16.50 5.76 -6.81
C THR A 63 -15.63 6.00 -5.58
N ALA A 64 -15.93 7.04 -4.81
CA ALA A 64 -15.20 7.32 -3.56
C ALA A 64 -15.27 6.13 -2.61
N HIS A 65 -16.44 5.52 -2.47
CA HIS A 65 -16.60 4.33 -1.62
C HIS A 65 -15.76 3.16 -2.14
N ARG A 66 -15.76 2.92 -3.45
CA ARG A 66 -14.93 1.86 -4.04
C ARG A 66 -13.44 2.09 -3.82
N VAL A 67 -12.98 3.33 -3.97
CA VAL A 67 -11.57 3.67 -3.73
C VAL A 67 -11.19 3.37 -2.28
N ALA A 68 -12.02 3.80 -1.33
CA ALA A 68 -11.78 3.57 0.09
C ALA A 68 -11.76 2.08 0.42
N ASP A 69 -12.71 1.30 -0.14
CA ASP A 69 -12.75 -0.15 0.07
C ASP A 69 -11.51 -0.85 -0.46
N GLU A 70 -11.06 -0.51 -1.67
CA GLU A 70 -9.89 -1.15 -2.25
C GLU A 70 -8.60 -0.75 -1.50
N VAL A 71 -8.50 0.49 -1.05
CA VAL A 71 -7.39 0.92 -0.20
C VAL A 71 -7.37 0.08 1.09
N ALA A 72 -8.54 -0.12 1.69
CA ALA A 72 -8.65 -0.92 2.91
C ALA A 72 -8.25 -2.37 2.68
N ASP A 73 -8.67 -2.97 1.56
CA ASP A 73 -8.34 -4.36 1.24
C ASP A 73 -6.85 -4.54 0.96
N VAL A 74 -6.24 -3.62 0.22
CA VAL A 74 -4.79 -3.64 -0.03
C VAL A 74 -4.03 -3.56 1.29
N LEU A 75 -4.42 -2.62 2.15
CA LEU A 75 -3.76 -2.43 3.43
C LEU A 75 -3.97 -3.65 4.34
N ALA A 76 -5.17 -4.23 4.36
CA ALA A 76 -5.47 -5.38 5.19
C ALA A 76 -4.56 -6.57 4.85
N TYR A 77 -4.41 -6.91 3.57
CA TYR A 77 -3.54 -8.01 3.17
C TYR A 77 -2.07 -7.70 3.43
N LEU A 78 -1.65 -6.46 3.23
CA LEU A 78 -0.29 -6.05 3.52
C LEU A 78 0.02 -6.17 5.02
N LEU A 79 -0.88 -5.72 5.87
CA LEU A 79 -0.70 -5.81 7.32
C LEU A 79 -0.68 -7.27 7.81
N GLN A 80 -1.53 -8.12 7.25
CA GLN A 80 -1.53 -9.54 7.57
C GLN A 80 -0.24 -10.23 7.12
N PHE A 81 0.23 -9.90 5.93
CA PHE A 81 1.50 -10.38 5.40
C PHE A 81 2.66 -10.03 6.33
N CYS A 82 2.71 -8.77 6.76
CA CYS A 82 3.73 -8.32 7.69
C CYS A 82 3.64 -9.05 9.04
N ALA A 83 2.43 -9.26 9.54
CA ALA A 83 2.23 -9.97 10.81
C ALA A 83 2.74 -11.41 10.75
N VAL A 84 2.45 -12.11 9.65
CA VAL A 84 2.87 -13.52 9.49
C VAL A 84 4.39 -13.64 9.41
N LEU A 85 5.06 -12.70 8.76
CA LEU A 85 6.51 -12.74 8.58
C LEU A 85 7.29 -12.00 9.68
N GLY A 86 6.60 -11.36 10.62
CA GLY A 86 7.27 -10.61 11.66
C GLY A 86 7.94 -9.32 11.16
N VAL A 87 7.43 -8.74 10.09
CA VAL A 87 7.92 -7.48 9.55
C VAL A 87 7.12 -6.34 10.19
N ASP A 88 7.82 -5.36 10.74
CA ASP A 88 7.18 -4.12 11.19
C ASP A 88 7.04 -3.18 9.98
N PRO A 89 5.82 -2.95 9.49
CA PRO A 89 5.65 -2.19 8.25
C PRO A 89 6.10 -0.74 8.37
N LEU A 90 5.89 -0.11 9.51
CA LEU A 90 6.28 1.30 9.69
C LEU A 90 7.79 1.43 9.81
N ALA A 91 8.45 0.54 10.55
CA ALA A 91 9.90 0.52 10.66
C ALA A 91 10.55 0.22 9.31
N ALA A 92 10.00 -0.72 8.57
CA ALA A 92 10.49 -1.04 7.23
C ALA A 92 10.38 0.16 6.29
N LEU A 93 9.25 0.85 6.35
CA LEU A 93 9.03 2.04 5.52
C LEU A 93 10.00 3.17 5.91
N ALA A 94 10.15 3.45 7.20
CA ALA A 94 11.05 4.50 7.67
C ALA A 94 12.50 4.22 7.24
N ALA A 95 12.94 2.98 7.40
CA ALA A 95 14.29 2.59 6.98
C ALA A 95 14.47 2.73 5.46
N LYS A 96 13.45 2.37 4.69
CA LYS A 96 13.50 2.51 3.23
C LYS A 96 13.56 3.97 2.81
N ILE A 97 12.80 4.84 3.46
CA ILE A 97 12.85 6.29 3.19
C ILE A 97 14.24 6.82 3.46
N ASP A 98 14.85 6.45 4.59
CA ASP A 98 16.22 6.89 4.93
C ASP A 98 17.21 6.46 3.84
N ARG A 99 17.12 5.21 3.38
CA ARG A 99 17.99 4.72 2.29
C ARG A 99 17.75 5.47 0.99
N ASN A 100 16.50 5.77 0.68
CA ASN A 100 16.15 6.50 -0.54
C ASN A 100 16.63 7.94 -0.50
N GLU A 101 16.60 8.59 0.65
CA GLU A 101 17.14 9.95 0.80
C GLU A 101 18.63 10.00 0.51
N VAL A 102 19.38 8.97 0.90
CA VAL A 102 20.79 8.85 0.59
C VAL A 102 21.01 8.53 -0.90
N ARG A 103 20.21 7.61 -1.44
CA ARG A 103 20.33 7.16 -2.84
C ARG A 103 19.90 8.24 -3.83
N PHE A 104 18.88 9.03 -3.47
CA PHE A 104 18.31 10.08 -4.32
C PHE A 104 18.35 11.43 -3.59
N PRO A 105 19.55 12.03 -3.41
CA PRO A 105 19.65 13.29 -2.67
C PRO A 105 18.98 14.43 -3.41
N VAL A 106 18.48 15.39 -2.65
CA VAL A 106 17.88 16.60 -3.20
C VAL A 106 18.97 17.36 -3.97
N ARG A 107 18.69 17.73 -5.22
CA ARG A 107 19.60 18.54 -5.99
C ARG A 107 19.55 19.97 -5.50
N ARG A 108 20.74 20.58 -5.42
CA ARG A 108 20.81 21.96 -5.01
C ARG A 108 20.15 22.87 -6.04
N ARG A 109 19.46 23.88 -5.53
CA ARG A 109 18.91 24.95 -6.32
C ARG A 109 20.03 25.62 -7.11
N GLY A 110 19.89 25.75 -8.43
CA GLY A 110 20.92 26.23 -9.29
C GLY A 110 21.64 25.11 -10.04
N GLY A 111 21.51 23.90 -9.61
CA GLY A 111 21.71 22.75 -10.46
C GLY A 111 20.61 22.80 -11.50
N VAL A 112 21.00 23.13 -12.70
CA VAL A 112 20.09 23.23 -13.82
C VAL A 112 19.39 21.91 -13.95
N ASP A 113 18.06 21.92 -13.96
CA ASP A 113 17.32 20.81 -14.47
C ASP A 113 17.37 19.57 -13.66
N GLY A 114 17.20 19.76 -12.42
CA GLY A 114 16.98 18.68 -11.50
C GLY A 114 15.71 17.89 -11.72
N GLU A 115 15.19 17.92 -12.89
CA GLU A 115 14.04 17.10 -13.21
C GLU A 115 14.49 15.68 -13.38
N GLY A 116 14.57 14.97 -12.27
CA GLY A 116 14.68 13.55 -12.32
C GLY A 116 13.46 13.02 -13.05
N ASP A 117 13.67 12.28 -14.10
CA ASP A 117 12.60 11.61 -14.81
C ASP A 117 11.81 10.77 -13.80
N PRO A 118 10.50 10.97 -13.69
CA PRO A 118 9.67 10.14 -12.81
C PRO A 118 9.83 8.65 -13.07
N ALA A 119 10.30 8.27 -14.24
CA ALA A 119 10.57 6.88 -14.57
C ALA A 119 11.73 6.29 -13.76
N ASP A 120 12.66 7.11 -13.30
CA ASP A 120 13.80 6.64 -12.52
C ASP A 120 13.40 6.12 -11.14
N HIS A 121 12.23 6.51 -10.66
CA HIS A 121 11.75 6.03 -9.37
C HIS A 121 11.22 4.61 -9.43
N ARG A 122 11.03 4.06 -10.62
CA ARG A 122 10.47 2.72 -10.79
C ARG A 122 11.46 1.59 -10.53
N HIS A 123 12.75 1.90 -10.54
CA HIS A 123 13.80 0.91 -10.37
C HIS A 123 14.37 0.87 -8.96
N SER A 124 13.79 1.61 -8.05
CA SER A 124 14.29 1.68 -6.68
C SER A 124 13.71 0.61 -5.75
N SER A 125 12.94 -0.31 -6.28
CA SER A 125 12.26 -1.31 -5.46
C SER A 125 13.03 -2.62 -5.29
N GLU A 126 14.31 -2.65 -5.68
CA GLU A 126 15.16 -3.80 -5.41
C GLU A 126 16.09 -3.55 -4.24
#